data_1a7c79c7d4b4cb77762c922ca5f6267d
#
_entry.id   1a7c79c7d4b4cb77762c922ca5f6267d
#
_cell.length_a   1.000
_cell.length_b   1.000
_cell.length_c   1.000
_cell.angle_alpha   90.00
_cell.angle_beta   90.00
_cell.angle_gamma   90.00
#
_symmetry.space_group_name_H-M   'P 1'
#
loop_
_entity.id
_entity.type
_entity.pdbx_description
1 polymer ?
#
loop_
_entity_poly.entity_id
_entity_poly.type
_entity_poly.pdbx_seq_one_letter_code
_entity_poly.pdbx_strand_id
1 'polypeptide(L)'
;MDAVFFRKMIDVLKESTSLAIEKFASNAHKEWRKNFDPTGTKPRIKKNSDGTEGDINVPFEKLHPDWQKENLAAGKAAAHAVQMYPDDIEKAAEYIHDEWMKRNPKGDWNAAQHVPYDQLPEDEKEKDRVHVRTIARLMGKNI
;
A
#
# COMPACT_ATOMS: atom_id res chain seq x y z
N MET A 1 -30.27 17.28 -10.08
CA MET A 1 -29.79 16.44 -8.98
C MET A 1 -29.86 17.24 -7.70
N ASP A 2 -30.55 16.75 -6.68
CA ASP A 2 -30.61 17.48 -5.42
C ASP A 2 -29.38 17.24 -4.54
N ALA A 3 -29.18 18.12 -3.57
CA ALA A 3 -28.01 18.10 -2.69
C ALA A 3 -27.93 16.82 -1.84
N VAL A 4 -29.08 16.26 -1.43
CA VAL A 4 -29.13 15.05 -0.62
C VAL A 4 -28.66 13.84 -1.41
N PHE A 5 -29.13 13.69 -2.64
CA PHE A 5 -28.73 12.60 -3.54
C PHE A 5 -27.21 12.68 -3.83
N PHE A 6 -26.71 13.87 -4.14
CA PHE A 6 -25.30 14.10 -4.44
C PHE A 6 -24.42 13.72 -3.23
N ARG A 7 -24.82 14.13 -2.03
CA ARG A 7 -24.10 13.80 -0.79
C ARG A 7 -24.06 12.30 -0.53
N LYS A 8 -25.18 11.60 -0.73
CA LYS A 8 -25.24 10.13 -0.57
C LYS A 8 -24.32 9.44 -1.57
N MET A 9 -24.28 9.93 -2.80
CA MET A 9 -23.38 9.38 -3.81
C MET A 9 -21.92 9.55 -3.41
N ILE A 10 -21.53 10.71 -2.89
CA ILE A 10 -20.16 10.96 -2.42
C ILE A 10 -19.81 10.02 -1.25
N ASP A 11 -20.73 9.83 -0.29
CA ASP A 11 -20.51 8.95 0.85
C ASP A 11 -20.27 7.50 0.40
N VAL A 12 -21.06 7.02 -0.55
CA VAL A 12 -20.87 5.68 -1.13
C VAL A 12 -19.52 5.54 -1.80
N LEU A 13 -19.08 6.55 -2.55
CA LEU A 13 -17.76 6.55 -3.20
C LEU A 13 -16.62 6.53 -2.18
N LYS A 14 -16.74 7.29 -1.09
CA LYS A 14 -15.75 7.29 -0.01
C LYS A 14 -15.67 5.94 0.68
N GLU A 15 -16.80 5.31 0.96
CA GLU A 15 -16.86 3.98 1.57
C GLU A 15 -16.23 2.94 0.65
N SER A 16 -16.51 2.97 -0.65
CA SER A 16 -15.90 2.07 -1.64
C SER A 16 -14.40 2.23 -1.69
N THR A 17 -13.90 3.47 -1.64
CA THR A 17 -12.46 3.75 -1.64
C THR A 17 -11.81 3.25 -0.35
N SER A 18 -12.43 3.48 0.82
CA SER A 18 -11.94 2.97 2.10
C SER A 18 -11.85 1.46 2.11
N LEU A 19 -12.86 0.78 1.57
CA LEU A 19 -12.88 -0.68 1.48
C LEU A 19 -11.77 -1.19 0.55
N ALA A 20 -11.54 -0.52 -0.58
CA ALA A 20 -10.45 -0.85 -1.49
C ALA A 20 -9.09 -0.72 -0.81
N ILE A 21 -8.88 0.35 -0.03
CA ILE A 21 -7.65 0.58 0.73
C ILE A 21 -7.43 -0.54 1.75
N GLU A 22 -8.46 -0.93 2.49
CA GLU A 22 -8.37 -2.02 3.46
C GLU A 22 -8.03 -3.36 2.80
N LYS A 23 -8.67 -3.67 1.68
CA LYS A 23 -8.39 -4.88 0.91
C LYS A 23 -6.97 -4.85 0.34
N PHE A 24 -6.52 -3.71 -0.15
CA PHE A 24 -5.16 -3.54 -0.64
C PHE A 24 -4.15 -3.82 0.48
N ALA A 25 -4.34 -3.23 1.66
CA ALA A 25 -3.45 -3.39 2.80
C ALA A 25 -3.36 -4.85 3.24
N SER A 26 -4.48 -5.53 3.35
CA SER A 26 -4.55 -6.94 3.72
C SER A 26 -3.85 -7.83 2.68
N ASN A 27 -4.11 -7.58 1.39
CA ASN A 27 -3.48 -8.35 0.30
C ASN A 27 -1.98 -8.12 0.23
N ALA A 28 -1.52 -6.89 0.40
CA ALA A 28 -0.10 -6.56 0.38
C ALA A 28 0.64 -7.31 1.49
N HIS A 29 0.07 -7.35 2.69
CA HIS A 29 0.65 -8.08 3.81
C HIS A 29 0.64 -9.59 3.56
N LYS A 30 -0.43 -10.12 3.00
CA LYS A 30 -0.54 -11.53 2.65
C LYS A 30 0.55 -11.94 1.65
N GLU A 31 0.78 -11.13 0.61
CA GLU A 31 1.84 -11.38 -0.37
C GLU A 31 3.23 -11.28 0.26
N TRP A 32 3.45 -10.32 1.17
CA TRP A 32 4.70 -10.24 1.90
C TRP A 32 4.97 -11.51 2.70
N ARG A 33 3.98 -12.02 3.43
CA ARG A 33 4.09 -13.25 4.21
C ARG A 33 4.44 -14.44 3.33
N LYS A 34 3.77 -14.55 2.20
CA LYS A 34 3.96 -15.63 1.23
C LYS A 34 5.39 -15.63 0.68
N ASN A 35 5.95 -14.46 0.40
CA ASN A 35 7.32 -14.32 -0.10
C ASN A 35 8.36 -14.52 1.01
N PHE A 36 8.04 -14.09 2.22
CA PHE A 36 8.96 -14.24 3.36
C PHE A 36 9.07 -15.70 3.82
N ASP A 37 7.93 -16.36 4.03
CA ASP A 37 7.86 -17.73 4.47
C ASP A 37 6.52 -18.36 4.10
N PRO A 38 6.47 -19.15 3.00
CA PRO A 38 5.22 -19.79 2.56
C PRO A 38 4.62 -20.75 3.60
N THR A 39 5.45 -21.30 4.52
CA THR A 39 4.98 -22.23 5.56
C THR A 39 4.29 -21.52 6.72
N GLY A 40 4.55 -20.23 6.90
CA GLY A 40 3.97 -19.44 7.98
C GLY A 40 4.48 -19.77 9.37
N THR A 41 5.60 -20.50 9.47
CA THR A 41 6.16 -20.97 10.74
C THR A 41 7.34 -20.15 11.23
N LYS A 42 8.01 -19.42 10.33
CA LYS A 42 9.20 -18.63 10.65
C LYS A 42 8.77 -17.25 11.17
N PRO A 43 9.12 -16.90 12.43
CA PRO A 43 8.76 -15.58 12.94
C PRO A 43 9.60 -14.46 12.34
N ARG A 44 9.04 -13.27 12.27
CA ARG A 44 9.73 -12.04 11.94
C ARG A 44 9.44 -11.03 13.04
N ILE A 45 10.32 -10.94 14.02
CA ILE A 45 10.11 -10.07 15.18
C ILE A 45 10.50 -8.65 14.84
N LYS A 46 9.62 -7.69 15.14
CA LYS A 46 9.85 -6.27 14.95
C LYS A 46 9.49 -5.50 16.23
N LYS A 47 10.22 -4.41 16.45
CA LYS A 47 9.97 -3.49 17.56
C LYS A 47 8.91 -2.48 17.13
N ASN A 48 7.93 -2.27 18.00
CA ASN A 48 6.84 -1.32 17.79
C ASN A 48 7.15 0.03 18.45
N SER A 49 6.44 1.07 18.07
CA SER A 49 6.64 2.42 18.59
C SER A 49 6.38 2.54 20.10
N ASP A 50 5.55 1.66 20.65
CA ASP A 50 5.23 1.61 22.09
C ASP A 50 6.28 0.86 22.92
N GLY A 51 7.36 0.40 22.29
CA GLY A 51 8.43 -0.35 22.97
C GLY A 51 8.20 -1.85 23.07
N THR A 52 7.03 -2.34 22.65
CA THR A 52 6.78 -3.79 22.60
C THR A 52 7.40 -4.40 21.35
N GLU A 53 7.58 -5.72 21.34
CA GLU A 53 8.02 -6.48 20.18
C GLU A 53 6.93 -7.47 19.79
N GLY A 54 6.83 -7.77 18.50
CA GLY A 54 5.86 -8.71 18.01
C GLY A 54 6.25 -9.32 16.69
N ASP A 55 5.63 -10.46 16.40
CA ASP A 55 5.83 -11.18 15.15
C ASP A 55 4.93 -10.56 14.07
N ILE A 56 5.54 -10.10 12.97
CA ILE A 56 4.76 -9.58 11.84
C ILE A 56 4.40 -10.66 10.83
N ASN A 57 4.89 -11.90 11.00
CA ASN A 57 4.46 -13.03 10.16
C ASN A 57 3.16 -13.64 10.70
N VAL A 58 2.14 -12.81 10.78
CA VAL A 58 0.79 -13.15 11.25
C VAL A 58 -0.23 -12.54 10.29
N PRO A 59 -1.50 -12.99 10.29
CA PRO A 59 -2.55 -12.35 9.49
C PRO A 59 -2.66 -10.86 9.78
N PHE A 60 -3.06 -10.07 8.77
CA PHE A 60 -3.13 -8.61 8.85
C PHE A 60 -3.90 -8.12 10.09
N GLU A 61 -5.03 -8.74 10.40
CA GLU A 61 -5.87 -8.34 11.53
C GLU A 61 -5.23 -8.60 12.90
N LYS A 62 -4.16 -9.37 12.94
CA LYS A 62 -3.39 -9.65 14.16
C LYS A 62 -2.13 -8.81 14.30
N LEU A 63 -1.82 -8.01 13.29
CA LEU A 63 -0.66 -7.11 13.35
C LEU A 63 -0.86 -6.04 14.42
N HIS A 64 0.25 -5.62 15.02
CA HIS A 64 0.26 -4.42 15.84
C HIS A 64 -0.24 -3.22 15.02
N PRO A 65 -0.98 -2.27 15.63
CA PRO A 65 -1.50 -1.10 14.91
C PRO A 65 -0.48 -0.33 14.07
N ASP A 66 0.78 -0.28 14.50
CA ASP A 66 1.85 0.39 13.72
C ASP A 66 1.99 -0.20 12.32
N TRP A 67 1.93 -1.53 12.20
CA TRP A 67 2.10 -2.23 10.93
C TRP A 67 0.84 -2.22 10.09
N GLN A 68 -0.32 -2.27 10.73
CA GLN A 68 -1.58 -2.06 10.04
C GLN A 68 -1.63 -0.66 9.43
N LYS A 69 -1.21 0.35 10.20
CA LYS A 69 -1.19 1.74 9.75
C LYS A 69 -0.27 1.95 8.55
N GLU A 70 0.91 1.31 8.55
CA GLU A 70 1.84 1.39 7.41
C GLU A 70 1.24 0.78 6.13
N ASN A 71 0.62 -0.38 6.25
CA ASN A 71 -0.04 -1.02 5.11
C ASN A 71 -1.22 -0.19 4.60
N LEU A 72 -2.00 0.42 5.50
CA LEU A 72 -3.09 1.31 5.13
C LEU A 72 -2.58 2.59 4.47
N ALA A 73 -1.46 3.15 4.95
CA ALA A 73 -0.83 4.32 4.33
C ALA A 73 -0.38 4.02 2.90
N ALA A 74 0.17 2.84 2.67
CA ALA A 74 0.54 2.39 1.34
C ALA A 74 -0.70 2.29 0.43
N GLY A 75 -1.81 1.77 0.94
CA GLY A 75 -3.08 1.70 0.21
C GLY A 75 -3.64 3.08 -0.12
N LYS A 76 -3.56 4.02 0.81
CA LYS A 76 -3.99 5.41 0.57
C LYS A 76 -3.16 6.07 -0.52
N ALA A 77 -1.85 5.89 -0.48
CA ALA A 77 -0.95 6.43 -1.51
C ALA A 77 -1.29 5.84 -2.89
N ALA A 78 -1.55 4.53 -2.95
CA ALA A 78 -1.93 3.86 -4.18
C ALA A 78 -3.27 4.40 -4.73
N ALA A 79 -4.27 4.58 -3.87
CA ALA A 79 -5.57 5.13 -4.26
C ALA A 79 -5.44 6.56 -4.80
N HIS A 80 -4.66 7.42 -4.13
CA HIS A 80 -4.38 8.78 -4.59
C HIS A 80 -3.67 8.78 -5.94
N ALA A 81 -2.68 7.89 -6.11
CA ALA A 81 -1.94 7.78 -7.36
C ALA A 81 -2.86 7.52 -8.56
N VAL A 82 -3.78 6.57 -8.42
CA VAL A 82 -4.74 6.21 -9.46
C VAL A 82 -5.74 7.35 -9.72
N GLN A 83 -6.15 8.08 -8.67
CA GLN A 83 -7.07 9.20 -8.82
C GLN A 83 -6.40 10.39 -9.52
N MET A 84 -5.12 10.65 -9.24
CA MET A 84 -4.38 11.76 -9.86
C MET A 84 -3.88 11.43 -11.27
N TYR A 85 -3.52 10.18 -11.53
CA TYR A 85 -2.92 9.75 -12.79
C TYR A 85 -3.64 8.52 -13.35
N PRO A 86 -4.96 8.66 -13.69
CA PRO A 86 -5.75 7.49 -14.11
C PRO A 86 -5.29 6.88 -15.44
N ASP A 87 -4.60 7.66 -16.27
CA ASP A 87 -4.16 7.24 -17.62
C ASP A 87 -2.64 7.11 -17.75
N ASP A 88 -1.89 7.22 -16.64
CA ASP A 88 -0.44 7.18 -16.66
C ASP A 88 0.10 6.33 -15.52
N ILE A 89 0.31 5.05 -15.80
CA ILE A 89 0.76 4.09 -14.81
C ILE A 89 2.16 4.43 -14.27
N GLU A 90 3.03 4.99 -15.11
CA GLU A 90 4.38 5.34 -14.67
C GLU A 90 4.37 6.50 -13.68
N LYS A 91 3.56 7.53 -13.91
CA LYS A 91 3.40 8.62 -12.95
C LYS A 91 2.74 8.15 -11.66
N ALA A 92 1.75 7.27 -11.76
CA ALA A 92 1.11 6.69 -10.58
C ALA A 92 2.11 5.88 -9.75
N ALA A 93 2.93 5.05 -10.41
CA ALA A 93 3.96 4.26 -9.75
C ALA A 93 5.04 5.14 -9.10
N GLU A 94 5.45 6.19 -9.78
CA GLU A 94 6.39 7.18 -9.23
C GLU A 94 5.83 7.83 -7.96
N TYR A 95 4.57 8.22 -7.98
CA TYR A 95 3.91 8.79 -6.80
C TYR A 95 3.93 7.83 -5.61
N ILE A 96 3.62 6.57 -5.86
CA ILE A 96 3.65 5.52 -4.81
C ILE A 96 5.05 5.41 -4.22
N HIS A 97 6.07 5.41 -5.05
CA HIS A 97 7.46 5.32 -4.61
C HIS A 97 7.87 6.53 -3.79
N ASP A 98 7.53 7.73 -4.25
CA ASP A 98 7.85 8.98 -3.55
C ASP A 98 7.21 9.02 -2.16
N GLU A 99 5.96 8.58 -2.04
CA GLU A 99 5.26 8.50 -0.75
C GLU A 99 5.90 7.45 0.16
N TRP A 100 6.35 6.33 -0.39
CA TRP A 100 7.09 5.33 0.38
C TRP A 100 8.38 5.90 0.94
N MET A 101 9.15 6.63 0.13
CA MET A 101 10.40 7.28 0.59
C MET A 101 10.15 8.26 1.73
N LYS A 102 9.05 9.00 1.69
CA LYS A 102 8.69 9.94 2.75
C LYS A 102 8.40 9.23 4.07
N ARG A 103 7.69 8.09 4.01
CA ARG A 103 7.34 7.32 5.21
C ARG A 103 8.52 6.50 5.76
N ASN A 104 9.48 6.18 4.91
CA ASN A 104 10.60 5.29 5.27
C ASN A 104 11.93 6.01 5.03
N PRO A 105 12.42 6.76 6.02
CA PRO A 105 13.70 7.47 5.89
C PRO A 105 14.83 6.53 5.50
N LYS A 106 15.80 7.06 4.77
CA LYS A 106 16.93 6.27 4.28
C LYS A 106 17.73 5.67 5.43
N GLY A 107 17.93 4.35 5.34
CA GLY A 107 18.75 3.57 6.27
C GLY A 107 19.48 2.49 5.51
N ASP A 108 20.32 1.71 6.21
CA ASP A 108 21.09 0.63 5.57
C ASP A 108 20.20 -0.43 4.92
N TRP A 109 19.04 -0.67 5.52
CA TRP A 109 18.11 -1.71 5.06
C TRP A 109 17.38 -1.36 3.75
N ASN A 110 17.26 -0.08 3.40
CA ASN A 110 16.51 0.38 2.22
C ASN A 110 17.31 1.32 1.31
N ALA A 111 18.61 1.42 1.50
CA ALA A 111 19.45 2.37 0.76
C ALA A 111 19.36 2.16 -0.77
N ALA A 112 19.29 0.91 -1.21
CA ALA A 112 19.20 0.58 -2.63
C ALA A 112 17.90 1.04 -3.28
N GLN A 113 16.79 1.05 -2.52
CA GLN A 113 15.49 1.48 -3.00
C GLN A 113 15.23 2.98 -2.76
N HIS A 114 16.05 3.62 -1.95
CA HIS A 114 15.86 5.04 -1.55
C HIS A 114 16.49 5.98 -2.57
N VAL A 115 16.07 5.84 -3.83
CA VAL A 115 16.50 6.65 -4.97
C VAL A 115 15.25 7.05 -5.77
N PRO A 116 15.33 8.08 -6.64
CA PRO A 116 14.21 8.45 -7.50
C PRO A 116 13.70 7.25 -8.31
N TYR A 117 12.40 7.23 -8.57
CA TYR A 117 11.74 6.12 -9.27
C TYR A 117 12.42 5.75 -10.60
N ASP A 118 12.80 6.75 -11.39
CA ASP A 118 13.44 6.52 -12.70
C ASP A 118 14.82 5.85 -12.60
N GLN A 119 15.45 5.87 -11.42
CA GLN A 119 16.73 5.22 -11.16
C GLN A 119 16.58 3.81 -10.58
N LEU A 120 15.37 3.37 -10.30
CA LEU A 120 15.13 2.02 -9.79
C LEU A 120 15.35 0.97 -10.88
N PRO A 121 15.81 -0.25 -10.51
CA PRO A 121 15.78 -1.39 -11.42
C PRO A 121 14.36 -1.71 -11.87
N GLU A 122 14.21 -2.31 -13.04
CA GLU A 122 12.89 -2.63 -13.61
C GLU A 122 12.04 -3.52 -12.68
N ASP A 123 12.64 -4.48 -11.99
CA ASP A 123 11.92 -5.33 -11.05
C ASP A 123 11.33 -4.55 -9.87
N GLU A 124 12.04 -3.53 -9.39
CA GLU A 124 11.53 -2.65 -8.34
C GLU A 124 10.43 -1.73 -8.86
N LYS A 125 10.60 -1.17 -10.05
CA LYS A 125 9.54 -0.38 -10.70
C LYS A 125 8.27 -1.21 -10.89
N GLU A 126 8.41 -2.46 -11.30
CA GLU A 126 7.27 -3.35 -11.54
C GLU A 126 6.47 -3.60 -10.26
N LYS A 127 7.11 -3.66 -9.11
CA LYS A 127 6.41 -3.77 -7.82
C LYS A 127 5.43 -2.60 -7.62
N ASP A 128 5.88 -1.39 -7.93
CA ASP A 128 5.02 -0.21 -7.82
C ASP A 128 3.91 -0.22 -8.87
N ARG A 129 4.20 -0.67 -10.10
CA ARG A 129 3.18 -0.81 -11.15
C ARG A 129 2.12 -1.84 -10.77
N VAL A 130 2.52 -2.94 -10.14
CA VAL A 130 1.59 -3.96 -9.64
C VAL A 130 0.67 -3.36 -8.58
N HIS A 131 1.18 -2.52 -7.69
CA HIS A 131 0.37 -1.81 -6.71
C HIS A 131 -0.67 -0.91 -7.37
N VAL A 132 -0.28 -0.19 -8.42
CA VAL A 132 -1.21 0.65 -9.20
C VAL A 132 -2.34 -0.20 -9.78
N ARG A 133 -2.00 -1.29 -10.45
CA ARG A 133 -2.99 -2.18 -11.07
C ARG A 133 -3.91 -2.83 -10.03
N THR A 134 -3.36 -3.21 -8.90
CA THR A 134 -4.11 -3.85 -7.81
C THR A 134 -5.16 -2.91 -7.24
N ILE A 135 -4.74 -1.69 -6.86
CA ILE A 135 -5.68 -0.73 -6.29
C ILE A 135 -6.71 -0.27 -7.33
N ALA A 136 -6.30 -0.09 -8.58
CA ALA A 136 -7.22 0.29 -9.65
C ALA A 136 -8.33 -0.76 -9.81
N ARG A 137 -7.97 -2.03 -9.81
CA ARG A 137 -8.93 -3.13 -9.89
C ARG A 137 -9.88 -3.13 -8.70
N LEU A 138 -9.35 -2.95 -7.49
CA LEU A 138 -10.17 -2.91 -6.28
C LEU A 138 -11.12 -1.71 -6.26
N MET A 139 -10.76 -0.62 -6.93
CA MET A 139 -11.59 0.57 -7.08
C MET A 139 -12.54 0.48 -8.28
N GLY A 140 -12.53 -0.63 -9.02
CA GLY A 140 -13.37 -0.79 -10.21
C GLY A 140 -12.92 0.01 -11.41
N LYS A 141 -11.64 0.35 -11.49
CA LYS A 141 -11.06 1.12 -12.60
C LYS A 141 -10.25 0.22 -13.54
N ASN A 142 -10.27 0.55 -14.83
CA ASN A 142 -9.40 -0.06 -15.83
C ASN A 142 -8.18 0.85 -16.04
N ILE A 143 -7.01 0.26 -15.88
CA ILE A 143 -5.78 1.03 -16.04
C ILE A 143 -4.70 0.18 -16.73
#